data_1f5c36f6e3d1043d0350c8260531039a
#
_entry.id   1f5c36f6e3d1043d0350c8260531039a
#
_cell.length_a   1.000
_cell.length_b   1.000
_cell.length_c   1.000
_cell.angle_alpha   90.00
_cell.angle_beta   90.00
_cell.angle_gamma   90.00
#
_symmetry.space_group_name_H-M   'P 1'
#
loop_
_entity.id
_entity.type
_entity.pdbx_description
1 polymer ?
#
loop_
_entity_poly.entity_id
_entity_poly.type
_entity_poly.pdbx_seq_one_letter_code
_entity_poly.pdbx_strand_id
1 'polypeptide(L)'
;VYTMQLNLSGIGKGFCADEGTKILQDAGQKYGYYNLGASSMVLLSDPSHRDTGWSVSVTSPRYFSDSMSYATLRAHDIVLSTSGDYEQYYELEGTRYCHIVDPNTGYPIGAAPSQSGSYVVCATVIGGNAAAGDARATALCCMTLDEALSYSRAHSSEFKVLFVWYEALTNEYIAYSNLENWTLEE
;
A
#
# COMPACT_ATOMS: atom_id res chain seq x y z
N VAL A 1 14.14 -19.99 -26.94
CA VAL A 1 14.10 -20.13 -25.48
C VAL A 1 13.73 -18.78 -24.92
N TYR A 2 12.54 -18.64 -24.36
CA TYR A 2 12.16 -17.41 -23.64
C TYR A 2 12.92 -17.42 -22.31
N THR A 3 13.75 -16.41 -22.09
CA THR A 3 14.42 -16.22 -20.80
C THR A 3 13.43 -15.57 -19.83
N MET A 4 13.15 -16.23 -18.72
CA MET A 4 12.38 -15.66 -17.62
C MET A 4 13.18 -14.52 -16.98
N GLN A 5 12.53 -13.40 -16.74
CA GLN A 5 13.10 -12.25 -16.00
C GLN A 5 12.37 -12.08 -14.69
N LEU A 6 13.09 -11.76 -13.63
CA LEU A 6 12.54 -11.41 -12.31
C LEU A 6 12.71 -9.92 -12.08
N ASN A 7 11.62 -9.27 -11.67
CA ASN A 7 11.64 -7.89 -11.22
C ASN A 7 11.33 -7.86 -9.72
N LEU A 8 12.27 -7.38 -8.92
CA LEU A 8 12.17 -7.33 -7.47
C LEU A 8 11.74 -5.94 -6.95
N SER A 9 11.34 -5.03 -7.82
CA SER A 9 10.97 -3.66 -7.42
C SER A 9 9.78 -3.61 -6.44
N GLY A 10 8.84 -4.57 -6.54
CA GLY A 10 7.70 -4.69 -5.63
C GLY A 10 8.00 -5.23 -4.23
N ILE A 11 9.29 -5.53 -3.91
CA ILE A 11 9.72 -5.97 -2.58
C ILE A 11 11.00 -5.25 -2.12
N GLY A 12 11.63 -4.51 -3.01
CA GLY A 12 12.98 -4.00 -2.78
C GLY A 12 13.06 -2.94 -1.68
N LYS A 13 12.11 -2.02 -1.63
CA LYS A 13 12.06 -0.99 -0.59
C LYS A 13 11.71 -1.59 0.76
N GLY A 14 10.77 -2.53 0.81
CA GLY A 14 10.44 -3.27 2.01
C GLY A 14 11.64 -4.06 2.56
N PHE A 15 12.39 -4.74 1.69
CA PHE A 15 13.62 -5.43 2.09
C PHE A 15 14.66 -4.46 2.69
N CYS A 16 14.88 -3.31 2.04
CA CYS A 16 15.78 -2.29 2.58
C CYS A 16 15.28 -1.73 3.93
N ALA A 17 13.96 -1.64 4.11
CA ALA A 17 13.38 -1.22 5.38
C ALA A 17 13.64 -2.23 6.51
N ASP A 18 13.50 -3.52 6.23
CA ASP A 18 13.79 -4.58 7.20
C ASP A 18 15.28 -4.59 7.60
N GLU A 19 16.20 -4.52 6.62
CA GLU A 19 17.63 -4.47 6.87
C GLU A 19 18.05 -3.18 7.62
N GLY A 20 17.49 -2.02 7.22
CA GLY A 20 17.71 -0.75 7.91
C GLY A 20 17.24 -0.79 9.37
N THR A 21 16.11 -1.42 9.65
CA THR A 21 15.59 -1.61 11.00
C THR A 21 16.57 -2.42 11.86
N LYS A 22 17.09 -3.52 11.34
CA LYS A 22 18.09 -4.34 12.05
C LYS A 22 19.34 -3.53 12.40
N ILE A 23 19.89 -2.79 11.43
CA ILE A 23 21.08 -1.93 11.64
C ILE A 23 20.82 -0.89 12.73
N LEU A 24 19.67 -0.24 12.73
CA LEU A 24 19.31 0.75 13.74
C LEU A 24 19.14 0.12 15.12
N GLN A 25 18.48 -1.03 15.21
CA GLN A 25 18.29 -1.76 16.47
C GLN A 25 19.61 -2.27 17.04
N ASP A 26 20.51 -2.80 16.21
CA ASP A 26 21.86 -3.24 16.61
C ASP A 26 22.72 -2.07 17.12
N ALA A 27 22.51 -0.87 16.56
CA ALA A 27 23.12 0.36 17.05
C ALA A 27 22.47 0.93 18.32
N GLY A 28 21.45 0.26 18.87
CA GLY A 28 20.73 0.69 20.07
C GLY A 28 19.66 1.76 19.84
N GLN A 29 19.35 2.09 18.57
CA GLN A 29 18.30 3.04 18.22
C GLN A 29 16.92 2.40 18.46
N LYS A 30 16.11 3.02 19.32
CA LYS A 30 14.79 2.52 19.69
C LYS A 30 13.65 3.44 19.26
N TYR A 31 13.95 4.69 18.94
CA TYR A 31 12.98 5.73 18.72
C TYR A 31 13.15 6.37 17.35
N GLY A 32 12.04 6.73 16.73
CA GLY A 32 12.05 7.45 15.48
C GLY A 32 11.18 6.78 14.40
N TYR A 33 11.24 7.34 13.23
CA TYR A 33 10.66 6.74 12.03
C TYR A 33 11.59 7.00 10.83
N TYR A 34 11.45 6.20 9.81
CA TYR A 34 12.03 6.49 8.51
C TYR A 34 11.14 6.01 7.37
N ASN A 35 11.28 6.68 6.23
CA ASN A 35 10.43 6.50 5.08
C ASN A 35 11.29 6.29 3.82
N LEU A 36 11.05 5.20 3.11
CA LEU A 36 11.73 4.84 1.88
C LEU A 36 10.84 5.18 0.67
N GLY A 37 10.94 6.44 0.22
CA GLY A 37 10.27 6.91 -0.99
C GLY A 37 8.74 6.83 -0.93
N ALA A 38 8.15 7.17 0.22
CA ALA A 38 6.70 7.19 0.48
C ALA A 38 5.96 5.84 0.29
N SER A 39 6.66 4.74 0.01
CA SER A 39 6.01 3.44 -0.18
C SER A 39 6.27 2.45 0.95
N SER A 40 7.39 2.55 1.68
CA SER A 40 7.67 1.73 2.84
C SER A 40 8.12 2.62 3.99
N MET A 41 7.35 2.64 5.06
CA MET A 41 7.59 3.43 6.26
C MET A 41 7.75 2.51 7.46
N VAL A 42 8.78 2.74 8.26
CA VAL A 42 8.98 2.06 9.55
C VAL A 42 8.80 3.06 10.67
N LEU A 43 7.92 2.72 11.59
CA LEU A 43 7.67 3.46 12.82
C LEU A 43 8.28 2.68 13.98
N LEU A 44 9.32 3.23 14.60
CA LEU A 44 9.85 2.75 15.87
C LEU A 44 9.05 3.39 17.01
N SER A 45 9.39 3.07 18.24
CA SER A 45 8.76 3.70 19.42
C SER A 45 8.79 5.22 19.34
N ASP A 46 7.79 5.87 19.92
CA ASP A 46 7.74 7.31 20.10
C ASP A 46 7.77 7.65 21.60
N PRO A 47 8.88 8.20 22.13
CA PRO A 47 8.99 8.53 23.55
C PRO A 47 8.06 9.68 23.99
N SER A 48 7.64 10.53 23.04
CA SER A 48 6.77 11.69 23.30
C SER A 48 5.29 11.29 23.33
N HIS A 49 4.92 10.19 22.66
CA HIS A 49 3.55 9.72 22.51
C HIS A 49 3.44 8.21 22.76
N ARG A 50 3.88 7.77 23.93
CA ARG A 50 3.97 6.35 24.32
C ARG A 50 2.66 5.60 24.17
N ASP A 51 1.54 6.26 24.42
CA ASP A 51 0.21 5.65 24.41
C ASP A 51 -0.49 5.75 23.04
N THR A 52 -0.07 6.68 22.19
CA THR A 52 -0.76 6.98 20.92
C THR A 52 0.08 6.74 19.67
N GLY A 53 1.41 6.76 19.79
CA GLY A 53 2.35 6.60 18.68
C GLY A 53 2.40 7.79 17.71
N TRP A 54 3.04 7.55 16.58
CA TRP A 54 3.16 8.48 15.46
C TRP A 54 1.82 8.67 14.77
N SER A 55 1.51 9.90 14.37
CA SER A 55 0.39 10.19 13.48
C SER A 55 0.85 10.04 12.04
N VAL A 56 0.25 9.13 11.29
CA VAL A 56 0.59 8.85 9.90
C VAL A 56 -0.63 9.06 9.04
N SER A 57 -0.50 9.93 8.03
CA SER A 57 -1.52 10.15 7.01
C SER A 57 -1.25 9.25 5.81
N VAL A 58 -2.29 8.59 5.31
CA VAL A 58 -2.25 7.78 4.10
C VAL A 58 -2.72 8.65 2.94
N THR A 59 -1.84 8.82 1.94
CA THR A 59 -2.09 9.69 0.80
C THR A 59 -3.31 9.25 0.01
N SER A 60 -4.18 10.20 -0.34
CA SER A 60 -5.30 9.96 -1.22
C SER A 60 -4.80 9.64 -2.64
N PRO A 61 -5.15 8.49 -3.24
CA PRO A 61 -4.76 8.15 -4.60
C PRO A 61 -5.46 9.01 -5.66
N ARG A 62 -6.52 9.65 -5.24
CA ARG A 62 -7.27 10.68 -5.96
C ARG A 62 -7.60 11.78 -4.97
N TYR A 63 -7.74 12.99 -5.44
CA TYR A 63 -8.19 14.10 -4.61
C TYR A 63 -9.71 13.96 -4.42
N PHE A 64 -10.13 13.23 -3.38
CA PHE A 64 -11.55 13.06 -3.02
C PHE A 64 -12.13 14.30 -2.36
N SER A 65 -11.25 15.13 -1.79
CA SER A 65 -11.56 16.39 -1.12
C SER A 65 -10.35 17.32 -1.27
N ASP A 66 -10.38 18.47 -0.65
CA ASP A 66 -9.23 19.37 -0.55
C ASP A 66 -8.09 18.77 0.31
N SER A 67 -8.31 17.61 0.94
CA SER A 67 -7.30 16.89 1.72
C SER A 67 -6.39 16.03 0.82
N MET A 68 -5.08 16.09 1.08
CA MET A 68 -4.10 15.22 0.42
C MET A 68 -4.07 13.81 1.01
N SER A 69 -4.76 13.57 2.12
CA SER A 69 -4.88 12.27 2.76
C SER A 69 -6.33 11.81 2.83
N TYR A 70 -6.57 10.52 2.79
CA TYR A 70 -7.91 9.96 2.95
C TYR A 70 -8.06 9.17 4.27
N ALA A 71 -6.98 8.94 4.97
CA ALA A 71 -6.98 8.27 6.26
C ALA A 71 -5.82 8.73 7.13
N THR A 72 -6.06 8.82 8.43
CA THR A 72 -5.02 9.02 9.44
C THR A 72 -5.07 7.88 10.44
N LEU A 73 -3.91 7.33 10.74
CA LEU A 73 -3.74 6.29 11.77
C LEU A 73 -2.68 6.71 12.79
N ARG A 74 -2.80 6.18 14.00
CA ARG A 74 -1.78 6.33 15.04
C ARG A 74 -1.18 4.97 15.36
N ALA A 75 0.14 4.88 15.29
CA ALA A 75 0.85 3.63 15.48
C ALA A 75 2.30 3.85 15.93
N HIS A 76 2.90 2.83 16.52
CA HIS A 76 4.33 2.69 16.80
C HIS A 76 4.73 1.22 16.66
N ASP A 77 6.03 0.96 16.54
CA ASP A 77 6.60 -0.39 16.41
C ASP A 77 5.95 -1.20 15.29
N ILE A 78 5.75 -0.55 14.13
CA ILE A 78 5.03 -1.12 13.01
C ILE A 78 5.61 -0.66 11.67
N VAL A 79 5.33 -1.42 10.64
CA VAL A 79 5.67 -1.07 9.26
C VAL A 79 4.40 -0.81 8.46
N LEU A 80 4.48 0.17 7.57
CA LEU A 80 3.48 0.44 6.54
C LEU A 80 4.12 0.30 5.16
N SER A 81 3.47 -0.42 4.25
CA SER A 81 3.90 -0.53 2.86
C SER A 81 2.73 -0.20 1.94
N THR A 82 2.94 0.72 1.01
CA THR A 82 1.90 1.20 0.09
C THR A 82 2.31 1.01 -1.35
N SER A 83 1.42 0.47 -2.16
CA SER A 83 1.49 0.41 -3.62
C SER A 83 0.27 1.09 -4.21
N GLY A 84 0.43 1.75 -5.36
CA GLY A 84 -0.68 2.43 -6.03
C GLY A 84 -0.35 2.91 -7.43
N ASP A 85 -1.37 3.30 -8.17
CA ASP A 85 -1.28 3.71 -9.58
C ASP A 85 -0.96 5.19 -9.79
N TYR A 86 -0.77 5.96 -8.71
CA TYR A 86 -0.71 7.43 -8.75
C TYR A 86 0.71 8.01 -8.68
N GLU A 87 1.72 7.20 -8.34
CA GLU A 87 3.11 7.68 -8.22
C GLU A 87 3.83 7.68 -9.58
N GLN A 88 3.72 6.58 -10.33
CA GLN A 88 4.42 6.38 -11.59
C GLN A 88 3.43 5.89 -12.66
N TYR A 89 2.97 6.81 -13.50
CA TYR A 89 2.04 6.54 -14.57
C TYR A 89 2.18 7.53 -15.73
N TYR A 90 1.57 7.21 -16.83
CA TYR A 90 1.24 8.15 -17.92
C TYR A 90 -0.22 7.96 -18.32
N GLU A 91 -0.79 8.95 -18.96
CA GLU A 91 -2.16 8.89 -19.49
C GLU A 91 -2.15 8.97 -21.01
N LEU A 92 -2.89 8.09 -21.65
CA LEU A 92 -3.10 8.06 -23.08
C LEU A 92 -4.58 7.81 -23.37
N GLU A 93 -5.19 8.71 -24.12
CA GLU A 93 -6.61 8.61 -24.53
C GLU A 93 -7.58 8.38 -23.35
N GLY A 94 -7.30 9.02 -22.22
CA GLY A 94 -8.10 8.90 -20.99
C GLY A 94 -7.86 7.63 -20.18
N THR A 95 -6.97 6.76 -20.62
CA THR A 95 -6.55 5.56 -19.87
C THR A 95 -5.24 5.81 -19.15
N ARG A 96 -5.18 5.45 -17.87
CA ARG A 96 -3.97 5.51 -17.04
C ARG A 96 -3.18 4.21 -17.14
N TYR A 97 -1.91 4.32 -17.47
CA TYR A 97 -0.95 3.23 -17.55
C TYR A 97 0.10 3.40 -16.46
N CYS A 98 -0.06 2.71 -15.35
CA CYS A 98 0.87 2.75 -14.23
C CYS A 98 1.93 1.65 -14.31
N HIS A 99 2.90 1.69 -13.39
CA HIS A 99 4.01 0.74 -13.33
C HIS A 99 3.66 -0.64 -12.75
N ILE A 100 2.47 -0.80 -12.15
CA ILE A 100 2.00 -2.08 -11.59
C ILE A 100 1.31 -2.86 -12.71
N VAL A 101 1.90 -3.98 -13.09
CA VAL A 101 1.40 -4.84 -14.17
C VAL A 101 0.75 -6.08 -13.56
N ASP A 102 -0.51 -6.32 -13.91
CA ASP A 102 -1.23 -7.54 -13.54
C ASP A 102 -0.65 -8.75 -14.30
N PRO A 103 -0.11 -9.76 -13.60
CA PRO A 103 0.52 -10.92 -14.24
C PRO A 103 -0.48 -11.79 -15.01
N ASN A 104 -1.77 -11.72 -14.74
CA ASN A 104 -2.80 -12.49 -15.43
C ASN A 104 -3.13 -11.90 -16.80
N THR A 105 -3.06 -10.59 -16.94
CA THR A 105 -3.43 -9.87 -18.17
C THR A 105 -2.21 -9.38 -18.96
N GLY A 106 -1.09 -9.14 -18.29
CA GLY A 106 0.10 -8.49 -18.86
C GLY A 106 -0.07 -6.98 -19.09
N TYR A 107 -1.16 -6.40 -18.62
CA TYR A 107 -1.45 -4.95 -18.70
C TYR A 107 -1.28 -4.28 -17.34
N PRO A 108 -1.00 -2.97 -17.30
CA PRO A 108 -1.13 -2.19 -16.07
C PRO A 108 -2.53 -2.34 -15.47
N ILE A 109 -2.61 -2.35 -14.14
CA ILE A 109 -3.89 -2.42 -13.43
C ILE A 109 -4.84 -1.31 -13.93
N GLY A 110 -6.11 -1.64 -14.13
CA GLY A 110 -7.13 -0.74 -14.67
C GLY A 110 -7.03 -0.44 -16.17
N ALA A 111 -5.99 -0.91 -16.88
CA ALA A 111 -5.77 -0.62 -18.29
C ALA A 111 -6.03 -1.80 -19.25
N ALA A 112 -6.36 -3.00 -18.74
CA ALA A 112 -6.61 -4.17 -19.59
C ALA A 112 -7.94 -4.02 -20.35
N PRO A 113 -7.94 -4.22 -21.68
CA PRO A 113 -9.18 -4.08 -22.50
C PRO A 113 -10.29 -5.06 -22.12
N SER A 114 -9.94 -6.17 -21.46
CA SER A 114 -10.87 -7.21 -21.03
C SER A 114 -11.44 -6.98 -19.61
N GLN A 115 -10.95 -5.98 -18.90
CA GLN A 115 -11.43 -5.65 -17.56
C GLN A 115 -12.62 -4.70 -17.62
N SER A 116 -13.45 -4.75 -16.57
CA SER A 116 -14.59 -3.83 -16.40
C SER A 116 -14.17 -2.37 -16.20
N GLY A 117 -12.87 -2.10 -16.10
CA GLY A 117 -12.30 -0.81 -15.71
C GLY A 117 -12.24 -0.59 -14.20
N SER A 118 -12.84 -1.48 -13.41
CA SER A 118 -12.78 -1.44 -11.93
C SER A 118 -11.54 -2.15 -11.41
N TYR A 119 -10.84 -1.57 -10.42
CA TYR A 119 -9.58 -2.12 -9.89
C TYR A 119 -9.20 -1.53 -8.53
N VAL A 120 -8.27 -2.16 -7.83
CA VAL A 120 -7.64 -1.60 -6.62
C VAL A 120 -6.64 -0.53 -7.02
N VAL A 121 -6.97 0.71 -6.75
CA VAL A 121 -6.16 1.90 -7.11
C VAL A 121 -4.90 2.01 -6.25
N CYS A 122 -5.03 1.71 -4.97
CA CYS A 122 -3.91 1.63 -4.04
C CYS A 122 -4.23 0.70 -2.88
N ALA A 123 -3.19 0.15 -2.28
CA ALA A 123 -3.26 -0.66 -1.09
C ALA A 123 -2.12 -0.32 -0.13
N THR A 124 -2.45 -0.15 1.15
CA THR A 124 -1.51 -0.01 2.26
C THR A 124 -1.62 -1.24 3.15
N VAL A 125 -0.53 -1.94 3.34
CA VAL A 125 -0.39 -3.07 4.27
C VAL A 125 0.33 -2.58 5.52
N ILE A 126 -0.21 -2.92 6.68
CA ILE A 126 0.21 -2.42 7.99
C ILE A 126 0.53 -3.62 8.88
N GLY A 127 1.77 -3.68 9.38
CA GLY A 127 2.25 -4.77 10.22
C GLY A 127 3.06 -5.83 9.48
N GLY A 128 3.56 -6.82 10.21
CA GLY A 128 4.47 -7.82 9.68
C GLY A 128 5.87 -7.27 9.44
N ASN A 129 6.59 -7.86 8.47
CA ASN A 129 7.85 -7.28 7.97
C ASN A 129 7.61 -6.45 6.71
N ALA A 130 8.51 -5.52 6.44
CA ALA A 130 8.36 -4.55 5.36
C ALA A 130 8.43 -5.20 3.97
N ALA A 131 9.28 -6.20 3.77
CA ALA A 131 9.39 -6.90 2.48
C ALA A 131 8.09 -7.63 2.13
N ALA A 132 7.49 -8.33 3.08
CA ALA A 132 6.19 -8.98 2.88
C ALA A 132 5.06 -7.96 2.69
N GLY A 133 5.09 -6.85 3.44
CA GLY A 133 4.14 -5.75 3.29
C GLY A 133 4.17 -5.16 1.88
N ASP A 134 5.36 -4.88 1.35
CA ASP A 134 5.59 -4.35 0.01
C ASP A 134 5.04 -5.31 -1.07
N ALA A 135 5.38 -6.61 -0.97
CA ALA A 135 4.85 -7.64 -1.85
C ALA A 135 3.32 -7.74 -1.81
N ARG A 136 2.73 -7.74 -0.61
CA ARG A 136 1.28 -7.85 -0.39
C ARG A 136 0.53 -6.63 -0.92
N ALA A 137 1.06 -5.43 -0.71
CA ALA A 137 0.46 -4.19 -1.23
C ALA A 137 0.39 -4.21 -2.76
N THR A 138 1.48 -4.64 -3.42
CA THR A 138 1.51 -4.78 -4.89
C THR A 138 0.55 -5.88 -5.37
N ALA A 139 0.52 -7.03 -4.68
CA ALA A 139 -0.38 -8.13 -5.02
C ALA A 139 -1.87 -7.73 -4.90
N LEU A 140 -2.23 -7.00 -3.83
CA LEU A 140 -3.60 -6.49 -3.65
C LEU A 140 -4.04 -5.61 -4.81
N CYS A 141 -3.15 -4.79 -5.36
CA CYS A 141 -3.46 -3.97 -6.54
C CYS A 141 -3.75 -4.79 -7.80
N CYS A 142 -3.30 -6.04 -7.87
CA CYS A 142 -3.55 -6.96 -8.99
C CYS A 142 -4.75 -7.90 -8.76
N MET A 143 -5.46 -7.79 -7.64
CA MET A 143 -6.61 -8.63 -7.28
C MET A 143 -7.92 -7.98 -7.71
N THR A 144 -8.94 -8.82 -7.96
CA THR A 144 -10.34 -8.38 -7.99
C THR A 144 -10.78 -7.96 -6.59
N LEU A 145 -11.92 -7.26 -6.48
CA LEU A 145 -12.45 -6.85 -5.18
C LEU A 145 -12.69 -8.04 -4.25
N ASP A 146 -13.32 -9.10 -4.76
CA ASP A 146 -13.63 -10.29 -3.96
C ASP A 146 -12.36 -11.02 -3.49
N GLU A 147 -11.35 -11.11 -4.34
CA GLU A 147 -10.04 -11.67 -3.98
C GLU A 147 -9.36 -10.82 -2.91
N ALA A 148 -9.30 -9.50 -3.08
CA ALA A 148 -8.68 -8.58 -2.12
C ALA A 148 -9.38 -8.63 -0.75
N LEU A 149 -10.71 -8.63 -0.73
CA LEU A 149 -11.50 -8.77 0.51
C LEU A 149 -11.30 -10.13 1.17
N SER A 150 -11.32 -11.22 0.41
CA SER A 150 -11.12 -12.59 0.92
C SER A 150 -9.72 -12.77 1.48
N TYR A 151 -8.70 -12.30 0.75
CA TYR A 151 -7.30 -12.34 1.19
C TYR A 151 -7.09 -11.53 2.47
N SER A 152 -7.63 -10.31 2.53
CA SER A 152 -7.51 -9.43 3.70
C SER A 152 -8.17 -10.02 4.95
N ARG A 153 -9.31 -10.71 4.80
CA ARG A 153 -9.99 -11.39 5.91
C ARG A 153 -9.22 -12.62 6.38
N ALA A 154 -8.75 -13.44 5.44
CA ALA A 154 -8.02 -14.68 5.76
C ALA A 154 -6.72 -14.43 6.54
N HIS A 155 -6.08 -13.26 6.30
CA HIS A 155 -4.80 -12.89 6.90
C HIS A 155 -4.91 -11.77 7.94
N SER A 156 -6.11 -11.47 8.44
CA SER A 156 -6.35 -10.34 9.35
C SER A 156 -5.62 -10.42 10.70
N SER A 157 -5.15 -11.61 11.09
CA SER A 157 -4.30 -11.82 12.27
C SER A 157 -2.82 -11.55 12.01
N GLU A 158 -2.36 -11.54 10.75
CA GLU A 158 -0.96 -11.36 10.38
C GLU A 158 -0.64 -9.89 10.09
N PHE A 159 -1.57 -9.19 9.44
CA PHE A 159 -1.43 -7.79 9.02
C PHE A 159 -2.79 -7.12 8.85
N LYS A 160 -2.77 -5.80 8.83
CA LYS A 160 -3.94 -4.99 8.51
C LYS A 160 -3.79 -4.38 7.13
N VAL A 161 -4.92 -4.04 6.52
CA VAL A 161 -4.95 -3.40 5.21
C VAL A 161 -5.88 -2.20 5.20
N LEU A 162 -5.55 -1.28 4.32
CA LEU A 162 -6.40 -0.20 3.86
C LEU A 162 -6.20 -0.12 2.36
N PHE A 163 -7.25 -0.30 1.56
CA PHE A 163 -7.16 -0.17 0.11
C PHE A 163 -8.34 0.58 -0.47
N VAL A 164 -8.12 1.20 -1.63
CA VAL A 164 -9.14 1.94 -2.37
C VAL A 164 -9.47 1.19 -3.65
N TRP A 165 -10.73 0.87 -3.82
CA TRP A 165 -11.32 0.30 -5.02
C TRP A 165 -11.94 1.40 -5.87
N TYR A 166 -11.65 1.41 -7.16
CA TYR A 166 -12.37 2.20 -8.15
C TYR A 166 -13.45 1.35 -8.80
N GLU A 167 -14.71 1.81 -8.71
CA GLU A 167 -15.86 1.17 -9.35
C GLU A 167 -16.23 1.92 -10.63
N ALA A 168 -15.91 1.34 -11.79
CA ALA A 168 -16.06 2.01 -13.07
C ALA A 168 -17.53 2.24 -13.46
N LEU A 169 -18.46 1.39 -13.00
CA LEU A 169 -19.87 1.52 -13.31
C LEU A 169 -20.51 2.76 -12.67
N THR A 170 -20.11 3.08 -11.45
CA THR A 170 -20.63 4.23 -10.69
C THR A 170 -19.68 5.43 -10.72
N ASN A 171 -18.45 5.24 -11.21
CA ASN A 171 -17.36 6.21 -11.17
C ASN A 171 -17.04 6.65 -9.75
N GLU A 172 -17.07 5.70 -8.80
CA GLU A 172 -16.84 5.94 -7.39
C GLU A 172 -15.54 5.29 -6.91
N TYR A 173 -14.96 5.89 -5.87
CA TYR A 173 -13.83 5.32 -5.15
C TYR A 173 -14.29 4.91 -3.75
N ILE A 174 -14.05 3.67 -3.38
CA ILE A 174 -14.54 3.07 -2.15
C ILE A 174 -13.35 2.57 -1.33
N ALA A 175 -13.21 3.07 -0.10
CA ALA A 175 -12.16 2.63 0.81
C ALA A 175 -12.61 1.41 1.60
N TYR A 176 -11.73 0.42 1.70
CA TYR A 176 -11.91 -0.80 2.49
C TYR A 176 -10.78 -0.94 3.51
N SER A 177 -11.12 -1.32 4.73
CA SER A 177 -10.13 -1.58 5.78
C SER A 177 -10.58 -2.68 6.72
N ASN A 178 -9.61 -3.40 7.29
CA ASN A 178 -9.79 -4.26 8.46
C ASN A 178 -9.11 -3.67 9.72
N LEU A 179 -8.79 -2.38 9.71
CA LEU A 179 -8.32 -1.62 10.87
C LEU A 179 -9.50 -1.30 11.80
N GLU A 180 -9.28 -1.38 13.12
CA GLU A 180 -10.29 -1.04 14.12
C GLU A 180 -10.23 0.43 14.57
N ASN A 181 -9.04 1.07 14.47
CA ASN A 181 -8.76 2.41 14.98
C ASN A 181 -8.17 3.31 13.89
N TRP A 182 -8.96 3.67 12.93
CA TRP A 182 -8.58 4.61 11.88
C TRP A 182 -9.70 5.63 11.63
N THR A 183 -9.35 6.81 11.16
CA THR A 183 -10.30 7.86 10.82
C THR A 183 -10.21 8.11 9.31
N LEU A 184 -11.35 8.05 8.62
CA LEU A 184 -11.48 8.63 7.29
C LEU A 184 -11.46 10.15 7.44
N GLU A 185 -10.69 10.82 6.61
CA GLU A 185 -10.77 12.26 6.46
C GLU A 185 -11.82 12.55 5.38
N GLU A 186 -12.88 13.26 5.76
CA GLU A 186 -13.98 13.68 4.88
C GLU A 186 -13.58 14.84 3.97
#